data_fc3dfe45242868f0cdc28833c4eb4b80
#
_entry.id   fc3dfe45242868f0cdc28833c4eb4b80
#
_cell.length_a   1.000
_cell.length_b   1.000
_cell.length_c   1.000
_cell.angle_alpha   90.00
_cell.angle_beta   90.00
_cell.angle_gamma   90.00
#
_symmetry.space_group_name_H-M   'P 1'
#
loop_
_entity.id
_entity.type
_entity.pdbx_description
1 polymer ?
#
loop_
_entity_poly.entity_id
_entity_poly.type
_entity_poly.pdbx_seq_one_letter_code
_entity_poly.pdbx_strand_id
1 'polypeptide(L)'
;MEETISIIFPTRERTNAVLELLETLEINTHYKDRLEVCLYFDDDDNSINDILKHKFSFEIKTIVKPRFFTKMSNMWNIAYQELAKNSIIMLCADDFRFRTHNWDDIVYEEFAKVPDKILLLYGNDGFISGRLQIATQSFVHRKWIENSPFWLPPYFSCDYCDTWLSDIAKNLNRKVYRNDLLIEHMHFLIGKSQKDKNSEERIERDQKDNNKQIYENKVEERLSQETKLKEYINNFIEK
;
A
#
# COMPACT_ATOMS: atom_id res chain seq x y z
N MET A 1 9.53 1.57 -21.68
CA MET A 1 10.10 0.74 -20.60
C MET A 1 8.98 -0.12 -20.05
N GLU A 2 9.27 -1.34 -19.69
CA GLU A 2 8.29 -2.23 -19.07
C GLU A 2 7.97 -1.75 -17.66
N GLU A 3 6.71 -1.86 -17.26
CA GLU A 3 6.27 -1.51 -15.91
C GLU A 3 6.78 -2.55 -14.91
N THR A 4 7.14 -2.10 -13.72
CA THR A 4 7.65 -2.92 -12.61
C THR A 4 6.94 -2.53 -11.32
N ILE A 5 6.85 -3.43 -10.33
CA ILE A 5 6.04 -3.24 -9.11
C ILE A 5 6.92 -3.21 -7.87
N SER A 6 6.70 -2.21 -6.99
CA SER A 6 7.21 -2.19 -5.62
C SER A 6 6.06 -2.42 -4.64
N ILE A 7 6.14 -3.47 -3.85
CA ILE A 7 5.22 -3.72 -2.73
C ILE A 7 5.85 -3.15 -1.47
N ILE A 8 5.16 -2.25 -0.79
CA ILE A 8 5.71 -1.53 0.36
C ILE A 8 4.84 -1.75 1.59
N PHE A 9 5.46 -2.16 2.69
CA PHE A 9 4.77 -2.23 3.98
C PHE A 9 5.71 -2.15 5.18
N PRO A 10 5.29 -1.48 6.26
CA PRO A 10 5.92 -1.60 7.56
C PRO A 10 5.49 -2.91 8.23
N THR A 11 6.37 -3.49 9.00
CA THR A 11 6.10 -4.68 9.81
C THR A 11 6.85 -4.62 11.13
N ARG A 12 6.36 -5.34 12.14
CA ARG A 12 6.99 -5.43 13.43
C ARG A 12 6.63 -6.74 14.14
N GLU A 13 7.65 -7.54 14.52
CA GLU A 13 7.52 -8.77 15.31
C GLU A 13 6.49 -9.76 14.73
N ARG A 14 6.34 -9.79 13.39
CA ARG A 14 5.37 -10.62 12.67
C ARG A 14 6.02 -11.52 11.62
N THR A 15 7.14 -12.18 11.98
CA THR A 15 7.91 -13.03 11.05
C THR A 15 7.02 -13.96 10.24
N ASN A 16 6.13 -14.71 10.87
CA ASN A 16 5.29 -15.70 10.18
C ASN A 16 4.32 -15.02 9.19
N ALA A 17 3.71 -13.90 9.58
CA ALA A 17 2.79 -13.17 8.70
C ALA A 17 3.51 -12.65 7.46
N VAL A 18 4.72 -12.10 7.63
CA VAL A 18 5.56 -11.64 6.51
C VAL A 18 5.96 -12.80 5.61
N LEU A 19 6.45 -13.92 6.17
CA LEU A 19 6.87 -15.07 5.39
C LEU A 19 5.71 -15.67 4.58
N GLU A 20 4.53 -15.83 5.18
CA GLU A 20 3.33 -16.29 4.46
C GLU A 20 2.92 -15.34 3.32
N LEU A 21 3.02 -14.02 3.52
CA LEU A 21 2.79 -13.05 2.45
C LEU A 21 3.80 -13.24 1.32
N LEU A 22 5.11 -13.30 1.64
CA LEU A 22 6.19 -13.47 0.66
C LEU A 22 6.06 -14.80 -0.10
N GLU A 23 5.65 -15.89 0.57
CA GLU A 23 5.37 -17.18 -0.07
C GLU A 23 4.22 -17.10 -1.06
N THR A 24 3.13 -16.36 -0.73
CA THR A 24 2.04 -16.17 -1.68
C THR A 24 2.44 -15.33 -2.88
N LEU A 25 3.35 -14.36 -2.73
CA LEU A 25 3.97 -13.63 -3.84
C LEU A 25 4.84 -14.55 -4.69
N GLU A 26 5.70 -15.38 -4.06
CA GLU A 26 6.55 -16.32 -4.78
C GLU A 26 5.74 -17.29 -5.65
N ILE A 27 4.60 -17.75 -5.16
CA ILE A 27 3.75 -18.71 -5.86
C ILE A 27 2.94 -18.05 -6.97
N ASN A 28 2.40 -16.85 -6.74
CA ASN A 28 1.34 -16.29 -7.59
C ASN A 28 1.81 -15.15 -8.51
N THR A 29 3.04 -14.66 -8.41
CA THR A 29 3.57 -13.64 -9.32
C THR A 29 4.11 -14.28 -10.61
N HIS A 30 3.74 -13.73 -11.76
CA HIS A 30 4.23 -14.15 -13.07
C HIS A 30 5.66 -13.63 -13.33
N TYR A 31 5.87 -12.33 -13.25
CA TYR A 31 7.16 -11.67 -13.55
C TYR A 31 7.89 -11.30 -12.27
N LYS A 32 8.52 -12.28 -11.63
CA LYS A 32 9.22 -12.09 -10.33
C LYS A 32 10.43 -11.17 -10.44
N ASP A 33 11.09 -11.15 -11.57
CA ASP A 33 12.21 -10.24 -11.89
C ASP A 33 11.78 -8.78 -12.05
N ARG A 34 10.46 -8.51 -12.14
CA ARG A 34 9.86 -7.18 -12.21
C ARG A 34 9.20 -6.76 -10.89
N LEU A 35 9.41 -7.53 -9.83
CA LEU A 35 8.87 -7.30 -8.49
C LEU A 35 9.99 -6.98 -7.50
N GLU A 36 9.77 -6.00 -6.64
CA GLU A 36 10.54 -5.79 -5.42
C GLU A 36 9.60 -5.62 -4.22
N VAL A 37 10.09 -6.03 -3.04
CA VAL A 37 9.38 -5.86 -1.77
C VAL A 37 10.22 -4.97 -0.86
N CYS A 38 9.64 -3.87 -0.39
CA CYS A 38 10.29 -2.84 0.41
C CYS A 38 9.71 -2.85 1.82
N LEU A 39 10.51 -3.28 2.79
CA LEU A 39 10.11 -3.48 4.19
C LEU A 39 10.65 -2.37 5.08
N TYR A 40 9.77 -1.80 5.89
CA TYR A 40 10.16 -0.88 6.96
C TYR A 40 10.08 -1.59 8.30
N PHE A 41 11.16 -1.53 9.09
CA PHE A 41 11.26 -2.10 10.43
C PHE A 41 11.58 -1.02 11.47
N ASP A 42 11.10 -1.23 12.68
CA ASP A 42 11.60 -0.53 13.86
C ASP A 42 12.94 -1.14 14.32
N ASP A 43 13.83 -0.36 14.93
CA ASP A 43 15.18 -0.78 15.35
C ASP A 43 15.20 -1.79 16.50
N ASP A 44 14.09 -1.91 17.23
CA ASP A 44 13.90 -2.90 18.27
C ASP A 44 13.23 -4.21 17.79
N ASP A 45 13.00 -4.35 16.47
CA ASP A 45 12.43 -5.56 15.86
C ASP A 45 13.53 -6.57 15.51
N ASN A 46 13.51 -7.72 16.17
CA ASN A 46 14.48 -8.80 15.94
C ASN A 46 14.07 -9.76 14.81
N SER A 47 12.87 -9.61 14.24
CA SER A 47 12.35 -10.53 13.21
C SER A 47 13.02 -10.38 11.84
N ILE A 48 13.66 -9.26 11.56
CA ILE A 48 14.30 -8.96 10.29
C ILE A 48 15.30 -10.04 9.84
N ASN A 49 16.15 -10.51 10.76
CA ASN A 49 17.15 -11.53 10.42
C ASN A 49 16.52 -12.87 10.06
N ASP A 50 15.39 -13.23 10.68
CA ASP A 50 14.69 -14.47 10.38
C ASP A 50 14.02 -14.41 9.03
N ILE A 51 13.43 -13.28 8.66
CA ILE A 51 12.85 -13.05 7.34
C ILE A 51 13.92 -13.11 6.24
N LEU A 52 15.06 -12.43 6.42
CA LEU A 52 16.13 -12.35 5.42
C LEU A 52 16.95 -13.66 5.23
N LYS A 53 16.78 -14.66 6.08
CA LYS A 53 17.33 -16.01 5.86
C LYS A 53 16.65 -16.75 4.70
N HIS A 54 15.41 -16.38 4.39
CA HIS A 54 14.64 -16.97 3.30
C HIS A 54 15.02 -16.32 1.96
N LYS A 55 15.02 -17.11 0.90
CA LYS A 55 15.34 -16.65 -0.46
C LYS A 55 14.10 -16.71 -1.32
N PHE A 56 13.84 -15.63 -2.04
CA PHE A 56 12.75 -15.49 -2.98
C PHE A 56 13.31 -15.12 -4.37
N SER A 57 12.51 -15.31 -5.42
CA SER A 57 12.89 -15.02 -6.81
C SER A 57 12.77 -13.52 -7.17
N PHE A 58 12.34 -12.69 -6.22
CA PHE A 58 12.26 -11.23 -6.31
C PHE A 58 13.16 -10.56 -5.28
N GLU A 59 13.44 -9.27 -5.50
CA GLU A 59 14.30 -8.49 -4.60
C GLU A 59 13.55 -8.09 -3.31
N ILE A 60 14.20 -8.27 -2.15
CA ILE A 60 13.73 -7.74 -0.87
C ILE A 60 14.69 -6.66 -0.40
N LYS A 61 14.15 -5.47 -0.15
CA LYS A 61 14.87 -4.31 0.39
C LYS A 61 14.33 -3.98 1.77
N THR A 62 15.21 -3.57 2.66
CA THR A 62 14.84 -3.27 4.04
C THR A 62 15.39 -1.93 4.48
N ILE A 63 14.64 -1.23 5.33
CA ILE A 63 15.09 -0.06 6.05
C ILE A 63 14.71 -0.21 7.52
N VAL A 64 15.63 0.19 8.39
CA VAL A 64 15.44 0.19 9.85
C VAL A 64 15.49 1.62 10.34
N LYS A 65 14.50 2.03 11.13
CA LYS A 65 14.46 3.35 11.79
C LYS A 65 14.15 3.19 13.28
N PRO A 66 14.52 4.17 14.11
CA PRO A 66 14.19 4.14 15.53
C PRO A 66 12.68 3.99 15.74
N ARG A 67 12.27 3.16 16.71
CA ARG A 67 10.88 3.02 17.05
C ARG A 67 10.26 4.38 17.37
N PHE A 68 9.02 4.60 16.93
CA PHE A 68 8.32 5.89 17.03
C PHE A 68 8.99 7.07 16.31
N PHE A 69 9.92 6.78 15.38
CA PHE A 69 10.55 7.81 14.54
C PHE A 69 9.52 8.67 13.80
N THR A 70 8.41 8.06 13.39
CA THR A 70 7.36 8.75 12.66
C THR A 70 5.99 8.11 12.90
N LYS A 71 4.92 8.74 12.37
CA LYS A 71 3.59 8.14 12.33
C LYS A 71 3.56 7.00 11.32
N MET A 72 2.68 6.00 11.55
CA MET A 72 2.64 4.79 10.72
C MET A 72 2.43 5.11 9.23
N SER A 73 1.54 6.04 8.90
CA SER A 73 1.33 6.44 7.50
C SER A 73 2.58 6.96 6.80
N ASN A 74 3.49 7.59 7.54
CA ASN A 74 4.74 8.08 6.96
C ASN A 74 5.81 6.99 6.82
N MET A 75 5.66 5.84 7.46
CA MET A 75 6.58 4.71 7.26
C MET A 75 6.58 4.22 5.80
N TRP A 76 5.39 4.17 5.16
CA TRP A 76 5.29 3.86 3.73
C TRP A 76 5.97 4.92 2.85
N ASN A 77 5.80 6.23 3.17
CA ASN A 77 6.48 7.30 2.43
C ASN A 77 8.00 7.17 2.51
N ILE A 78 8.53 6.90 3.70
CA ILE A 78 9.98 6.72 3.92
C ILE A 78 10.48 5.50 3.13
N ALA A 79 9.80 4.36 3.24
CA ALA A 79 10.18 3.16 2.50
C ALA A 79 10.10 3.37 0.98
N TYR A 80 9.08 4.10 0.49
CA TYR A 80 9.00 4.51 -0.90
C TYR A 80 10.21 5.36 -1.32
N GLN A 81 10.53 6.39 -0.56
CA GLN A 81 11.58 7.35 -0.90
C GLN A 81 12.98 6.72 -0.88
N GLU A 82 13.24 5.86 0.11
CA GLU A 82 14.59 5.32 0.33
C GLU A 82 14.85 3.98 -0.38
N LEU A 83 13.81 3.19 -0.67
CA LEU A 83 13.95 1.83 -1.19
C LEU A 83 13.36 1.63 -2.57
N ALA A 84 12.13 2.14 -2.83
CA ALA A 84 11.38 1.78 -4.01
C ALA A 84 11.94 2.41 -5.30
N LYS A 85 12.14 1.58 -6.33
CA LYS A 85 12.66 2.02 -7.64
C LYS A 85 11.68 1.80 -8.78
N ASN A 86 10.68 0.97 -8.59
CA ASN A 86 9.76 0.55 -9.63
C ASN A 86 8.69 1.60 -9.94
N SER A 87 7.99 1.42 -11.06
CA SER A 87 7.02 2.38 -11.59
C SER A 87 5.64 2.31 -10.92
N ILE A 88 5.19 1.11 -10.58
CA ILE A 88 3.92 0.87 -9.88
C ILE A 88 4.20 0.59 -8.42
N ILE A 89 3.49 1.27 -7.53
CA ILE A 89 3.70 1.24 -6.08
C ILE A 89 2.46 0.68 -5.41
N MET A 90 2.61 -0.36 -4.61
CA MET A 90 1.51 -0.95 -3.85
C MET A 90 1.55 -0.56 -2.39
N LEU A 91 0.45 0.00 -1.91
CA LEU A 91 0.16 0.10 -0.47
C LEU A 91 -0.23 -1.29 0.04
N CYS A 92 0.62 -1.88 0.88
CA CYS A 92 0.45 -3.22 1.41
C CYS A 92 0.56 -3.25 2.93
N ALA A 93 0.21 -4.37 3.56
CA ALA A 93 0.44 -4.70 4.96
C ALA A 93 0.86 -6.17 5.09
N ASP A 94 1.45 -6.56 6.22
CA ASP A 94 1.99 -7.90 6.45
C ASP A 94 0.90 -8.99 6.57
N ASP A 95 -0.35 -8.60 6.73
CA ASP A 95 -1.51 -9.49 6.83
C ASP A 95 -2.31 -9.66 5.52
N PHE A 96 -1.72 -9.32 4.36
CA PHE A 96 -2.29 -9.65 3.05
C PHE A 96 -1.77 -10.98 2.51
N ARG A 97 -2.58 -11.64 1.66
CA ARG A 97 -2.22 -12.88 0.94
C ARG A 97 -2.68 -12.79 -0.50
N PHE A 98 -1.76 -12.90 -1.44
CA PHE A 98 -2.06 -12.92 -2.87
C PHE A 98 -2.64 -14.28 -3.25
N ARG A 99 -3.91 -14.31 -3.67
CA ARG A 99 -4.64 -15.53 -4.02
C ARG A 99 -4.83 -15.69 -5.53
N THR A 100 -4.86 -14.60 -6.27
CA THR A 100 -4.98 -14.64 -7.73
C THR A 100 -3.63 -15.03 -8.34
N HIS A 101 -3.62 -16.09 -9.13
CA HIS A 101 -2.45 -16.47 -9.91
C HIS A 101 -2.20 -15.45 -11.04
N ASN A 102 -0.95 -15.09 -11.28
CA ASN A 102 -0.53 -14.03 -12.23
C ASN A 102 -1.26 -12.69 -11.97
N TRP A 103 -1.41 -12.33 -10.72
CA TRP A 103 -2.07 -11.08 -10.29
C TRP A 103 -1.43 -9.83 -10.90
N ASP A 104 -0.13 -9.89 -11.16
CA ASP A 104 0.68 -8.80 -11.73
C ASP A 104 0.31 -8.51 -13.20
N ASP A 105 -0.12 -9.50 -13.99
CA ASP A 105 -0.67 -9.30 -15.33
C ASP A 105 -1.88 -8.36 -15.28
N ILE A 106 -2.81 -8.58 -14.34
CA ILE A 106 -3.99 -7.74 -14.15
C ILE A 106 -3.59 -6.29 -13.84
N VAL A 107 -2.58 -6.12 -12.98
CA VAL A 107 -2.06 -4.79 -12.62
C VAL A 107 -1.46 -4.09 -13.84
N TYR A 108 -0.60 -4.77 -14.59
CA TYR A 108 0.00 -4.21 -15.80
C TYR A 108 -1.03 -3.85 -16.87
N GLU A 109 -2.02 -4.72 -17.09
CA GLU A 109 -3.12 -4.46 -18.03
C GLU A 109 -3.91 -3.20 -17.69
N GLU A 110 -4.27 -3.01 -16.41
CA GLU A 110 -5.04 -1.82 -15.99
C GLU A 110 -4.23 -0.53 -16.14
N PHE A 111 -2.95 -0.53 -15.76
CA PHE A 111 -2.09 0.64 -15.96
C PHE A 111 -1.77 0.91 -17.44
N ALA A 112 -1.78 -0.10 -18.31
CA ALA A 112 -1.62 0.08 -19.75
C ALA A 112 -2.79 0.84 -20.40
N LYS A 113 -4.01 0.73 -19.86
CA LYS A 113 -5.22 1.41 -20.34
C LYS A 113 -5.23 2.91 -20.04
N VAL A 114 -4.37 3.38 -19.12
CA VAL A 114 -4.35 4.77 -18.63
C VAL A 114 -3.04 5.44 -19.04
N PRO A 115 -3.02 6.21 -20.16
CA PRO A 115 -1.77 6.78 -20.69
C PRO A 115 -1.05 7.73 -19.73
N ASP A 116 -1.79 8.56 -18.99
CA ASP A 116 -1.25 9.49 -17.98
C ASP A 116 -0.78 8.79 -16.69
N LYS A 117 -1.10 7.49 -16.52
CA LYS A 117 -0.75 6.68 -15.35
C LYS A 117 -1.36 7.12 -14.02
N ILE A 118 -2.31 8.06 -14.03
CA ILE A 118 -3.04 8.46 -12.83
C ILE A 118 -4.22 7.52 -12.63
N LEU A 119 -4.00 6.49 -11.83
CA LEU A 119 -4.96 5.43 -11.52
C LEU A 119 -4.72 4.94 -10.10
N LEU A 120 -5.80 4.67 -9.36
CA LEU A 120 -5.81 3.87 -8.14
C LEU A 120 -6.54 2.58 -8.45
N LEU A 121 -5.76 1.50 -8.57
CA LEU A 121 -6.26 0.14 -8.76
C LEU A 121 -6.30 -0.60 -7.43
N TYR A 122 -7.36 -1.35 -7.18
CA TYR A 122 -7.46 -2.22 -6.02
C TYR A 122 -8.29 -3.47 -6.32
N GLY A 123 -8.05 -4.50 -5.54
CA GLY A 123 -8.69 -5.80 -5.70
C GLY A 123 -9.68 -6.12 -4.61
N ASN A 124 -10.17 -7.35 -4.66
CA ASN A 124 -10.99 -7.96 -3.63
C ASN A 124 -10.10 -8.30 -2.42
N ASP A 125 -10.42 -7.78 -1.24
CA ASP A 125 -9.70 -8.05 -0.01
C ASP A 125 -10.30 -9.21 0.82
N GLY A 126 -11.34 -9.85 0.28
CA GLY A 126 -12.02 -10.96 0.95
C GLY A 126 -12.91 -10.53 2.11
N PHE A 127 -13.14 -9.23 2.33
CA PHE A 127 -14.16 -8.73 3.25
C PHE A 127 -15.54 -8.80 2.60
N ILE A 128 -16.51 -9.33 3.33
CA ILE A 128 -17.90 -9.42 2.87
C ILE A 128 -18.49 -8.00 2.82
N SER A 129 -19.12 -7.67 1.72
CA SER A 129 -20.01 -6.55 1.39
C SER A 129 -19.90 -5.26 2.23
N GLY A 130 -19.59 -4.15 1.60
CA GLY A 130 -19.59 -2.80 2.17
C GLY A 130 -18.24 -2.08 2.11
N ARG A 131 -17.12 -2.80 1.98
CA ARG A 131 -15.78 -2.20 1.82
C ARG A 131 -15.31 -2.01 0.37
N LEU A 132 -16.14 -2.31 -0.63
CA LEU A 132 -15.86 -1.99 -2.04
C LEU A 132 -15.57 -0.51 -2.29
N GLN A 133 -15.85 0.35 -1.30
CA GLN A 133 -15.61 1.79 -1.40
C GLN A 133 -14.21 2.21 -0.93
N ILE A 134 -13.50 1.36 -0.19
CA ILE A 134 -12.18 1.68 0.36
C ILE A 134 -11.16 0.72 -0.25
N ALA A 135 -10.11 1.27 -0.83
CA ALA A 135 -9.00 0.51 -1.38
C ALA A 135 -7.99 0.17 -0.26
N THR A 136 -8.31 -0.84 0.56
CA THR A 136 -7.49 -1.26 1.72
C THR A 136 -6.08 -1.70 1.33
N GLN A 137 -5.95 -2.23 0.10
CA GLN A 137 -4.70 -2.46 -0.60
C GLN A 137 -4.84 -1.81 -1.99
N SER A 138 -3.86 -1.04 -2.40
CA SER A 138 -3.99 -0.28 -3.63
C SER A 138 -2.68 -0.11 -4.37
N PHE A 139 -2.80 -0.06 -5.69
CA PHE A 139 -1.70 0.23 -6.59
C PHE A 139 -1.88 1.63 -7.16
N VAL A 140 -0.81 2.42 -7.15
CA VAL A 140 -0.70 3.70 -7.84
C VAL A 140 0.58 3.70 -8.66
N HIS A 141 0.64 4.48 -9.73
CA HIS A 141 1.89 4.68 -10.45
C HIS A 141 2.74 5.76 -9.78
N ARG A 142 4.05 5.71 -9.94
CA ARG A 142 5.00 6.74 -9.49
C ARG A 142 4.60 8.15 -9.94
N LYS A 143 3.99 8.29 -11.10
CA LYS A 143 3.43 9.56 -11.59
C LYS A 143 2.38 10.18 -10.68
N TRP A 144 1.57 9.37 -10.00
CA TRP A 144 0.66 9.86 -8.97
C TRP A 144 1.43 10.54 -7.84
N ILE A 145 2.49 9.88 -7.35
CA ILE A 145 3.27 10.35 -6.21
C ILE A 145 4.10 11.59 -6.59
N GLU A 146 4.73 11.60 -7.75
CA GLU A 146 5.53 12.72 -8.26
C GLU A 146 4.71 14.00 -8.50
N ASN A 147 3.41 13.87 -8.77
CA ASN A 147 2.49 14.99 -8.96
C ASN A 147 1.63 15.28 -7.73
N SER A 148 2.06 14.81 -6.57
CA SER A 148 1.42 15.00 -5.28
C SER A 148 2.43 15.50 -4.25
N PRO A 149 2.01 16.23 -3.21
CA PRO A 149 2.93 16.66 -2.15
C PRO A 149 3.47 15.49 -1.32
N PHE A 150 2.76 14.38 -1.28
CA PHE A 150 3.14 13.11 -0.62
C PHE A 150 2.34 11.97 -1.25
N TRP A 151 2.77 10.74 -1.05
CA TRP A 151 1.98 9.56 -1.38
C TRP A 151 0.84 9.37 -0.38
N LEU A 152 1.19 9.21 0.90
CA LEU A 152 0.24 9.09 2.00
C LEU A 152 0.36 10.31 2.92
N PRO A 153 -0.75 10.80 3.50
CA PRO A 153 -0.69 11.86 4.50
C PRO A 153 0.19 11.44 5.69
N PRO A 154 1.23 12.20 6.06
CA PRO A 154 2.26 11.72 7.00
C PRO A 154 1.87 11.79 8.47
N TYR A 155 0.60 12.00 8.81
CA TYR A 155 0.14 12.28 10.17
C TYR A 155 -0.79 11.23 10.78
N PHE A 156 -1.19 10.20 10.02
CA PHE A 156 -2.04 9.14 10.57
C PHE A 156 -1.21 8.08 11.31
N SER A 157 -1.67 7.70 12.49
CA SER A 157 -1.04 6.64 13.29
C SER A 157 -1.48 5.23 12.88
N CYS A 158 -2.59 5.12 12.13
CA CYS A 158 -3.07 3.86 11.55
C CYS A 158 -4.04 4.08 10.38
N ASP A 159 -5.32 4.22 10.61
CA ASP A 159 -6.38 4.25 9.61
C ASP A 159 -6.38 5.56 8.78
N TYR A 160 -7.27 5.64 7.78
CA TYR A 160 -7.53 6.76 6.89
C TYR A 160 -6.56 7.00 5.73
N CYS A 161 -5.44 6.30 5.61
CA CYS A 161 -4.56 6.41 4.43
C CYS A 161 -5.25 5.93 3.16
N ASP A 162 -5.87 4.76 3.24
CA ASP A 162 -6.65 4.10 2.21
C ASP A 162 -7.91 4.90 1.84
N THR A 163 -8.60 5.43 2.83
CA THR A 163 -9.76 6.33 2.65
C THR A 163 -9.36 7.59 1.91
N TRP A 164 -8.24 8.21 2.29
CA TRP A 164 -7.70 9.41 1.66
C TRP A 164 -7.42 9.21 0.17
N LEU A 165 -6.68 8.15 -0.17
CA LEU A 165 -6.40 7.81 -1.57
C LEU A 165 -7.67 7.48 -2.34
N SER A 166 -8.59 6.73 -1.71
CA SER A 166 -9.86 6.33 -2.31
C SER A 166 -10.74 7.51 -2.68
N ASP A 167 -10.79 8.54 -1.82
CA ASP A 167 -11.59 9.74 -2.07
C ASP A 167 -11.03 10.56 -3.23
N ILE A 168 -9.71 10.80 -3.25
CA ILE A 168 -9.06 11.51 -4.35
C ILE A 168 -9.31 10.77 -5.68
N ALA A 169 -9.06 9.46 -5.70
CA ALA A 169 -9.25 8.67 -6.90
C ALA A 169 -10.70 8.65 -7.39
N LYS A 170 -11.67 8.61 -6.47
CA LYS A 170 -13.09 8.68 -6.77
C LYS A 170 -13.46 10.03 -7.40
N ASN A 171 -13.01 11.14 -6.82
CA ASN A 171 -13.31 12.49 -7.31
C ASN A 171 -12.68 12.75 -8.69
N LEU A 172 -11.53 12.16 -8.96
CA LEU A 172 -10.88 12.21 -10.26
C LEU A 172 -11.45 11.24 -11.31
N ASN A 173 -12.40 10.36 -10.94
CA ASN A 173 -12.86 9.24 -11.77
C ASN A 173 -11.69 8.31 -12.20
N ARG A 174 -10.76 8.07 -11.30
CA ARG A 174 -9.53 7.28 -11.50
C ARG A 174 -9.41 6.11 -10.51
N LYS A 175 -10.54 5.64 -9.99
CA LYS A 175 -10.61 4.52 -9.06
C LYS A 175 -11.16 3.29 -9.76
N VAL A 176 -10.37 2.21 -9.84
CA VAL A 176 -10.73 0.96 -10.51
C VAL A 176 -10.68 -0.20 -9.54
N TYR A 177 -11.78 -0.92 -9.44
CA TYR A 177 -11.92 -2.16 -8.67
C TYR A 177 -11.88 -3.37 -9.59
N ARG A 178 -11.08 -4.38 -9.23
CA ARG A 178 -11.00 -5.68 -9.92
C ARG A 178 -11.40 -6.79 -8.96
N ASN A 179 -12.58 -7.37 -9.17
CA ASN A 179 -13.08 -8.46 -8.33
C ASN A 179 -12.29 -9.77 -8.49
N ASP A 180 -11.70 -9.97 -9.66
CA ASP A 180 -10.84 -11.11 -10.01
C ASP A 180 -9.41 -10.98 -9.45
N LEU A 181 -9.03 -9.82 -8.94
CA LEU A 181 -7.79 -9.59 -8.23
C LEU A 181 -8.00 -9.81 -6.72
N LEU A 182 -7.90 -11.07 -6.27
CA LEU A 182 -8.05 -11.41 -4.85
C LEU A 182 -6.72 -11.29 -4.12
N ILE A 183 -6.60 -10.24 -3.29
CA ILE A 183 -5.51 -10.03 -2.33
C ILE A 183 -6.15 -10.04 -0.95
N GLU A 184 -6.23 -11.22 -0.36
CA GLU A 184 -7.00 -11.48 0.84
C GLU A 184 -6.39 -10.83 2.08
N HIS A 185 -7.19 -10.07 2.82
CA HIS A 185 -6.80 -9.43 4.07
C HIS A 185 -7.09 -10.36 5.26
N MET A 186 -6.04 -10.85 5.92
CA MET A 186 -6.12 -11.76 7.05
C MET A 186 -6.40 -11.01 8.36
N HIS A 187 -7.46 -10.17 8.36
CA HIS A 187 -7.72 -9.25 9.45
C HIS A 187 -8.44 -9.95 10.63
N PHE A 188 -8.03 -9.62 11.87
CA PHE A 188 -8.59 -10.21 13.09
C PHE A 188 -10.08 -9.90 13.32
N LEU A 189 -10.58 -8.73 12.86
CA LEU A 189 -12.00 -8.37 13.00
C LEU A 189 -12.96 -9.30 12.26
N ILE A 190 -12.48 -10.04 11.28
CA ILE A 190 -13.28 -11.03 10.53
C ILE A 190 -12.85 -12.46 10.86
N GLY A 191 -12.08 -12.64 11.93
CA GLY A 191 -11.69 -13.97 12.43
C GLY A 191 -10.65 -14.70 11.59
N LYS A 192 -9.96 -14.04 10.64
CA LYS A 192 -8.94 -14.65 9.79
C LYS A 192 -7.55 -14.70 10.43
N SER A 193 -7.32 -13.92 11.48
CA SER A 193 -6.12 -13.94 12.32
C SER A 193 -6.47 -13.73 13.79
N GLN A 194 -5.51 -13.96 14.67
CA GLN A 194 -5.65 -13.61 16.08
C GLN A 194 -5.27 -12.15 16.29
N LYS A 195 -5.94 -11.48 17.24
CA LYS A 195 -5.55 -10.16 17.72
C LYS A 195 -4.23 -10.28 18.49
N ASP A 196 -3.20 -9.60 18.04
CA ASP A 196 -1.88 -9.57 18.65
C ASP A 196 -1.61 -8.24 19.35
N LYS A 197 -0.44 -8.14 20.02
CA LYS A 197 0.00 -6.93 20.71
C LYS A 197 0.09 -5.72 19.77
N ASN A 198 0.57 -5.89 18.54
CA ASN A 198 0.64 -4.80 17.56
C ASN A 198 -0.74 -4.26 17.19
N SER A 199 -1.73 -5.15 17.09
CA SER A 199 -3.13 -4.78 16.87
C SER A 199 -3.70 -3.98 18.05
N GLU A 200 -3.35 -4.35 19.29
CA GLU A 200 -3.76 -3.62 20.50
C GLU A 200 -3.15 -2.22 20.54
N GLU A 201 -1.83 -2.14 20.40
CA GLU A 201 -1.11 -0.86 20.34
C GLU A 201 -1.62 0.05 19.20
N ARG A 202 -2.00 -0.52 18.06
CA ARG A 202 -2.61 0.21 16.95
C ARG A 202 -3.93 0.86 17.37
N ILE A 203 -4.82 0.09 18.01
CA ILE A 203 -6.13 0.59 18.47
C ILE A 203 -5.95 1.71 19.51
N GLU A 204 -5.02 1.54 20.44
CA GLU A 204 -4.71 2.57 21.46
C GLU A 204 -4.20 3.86 20.80
N ARG A 205 -3.32 3.74 19.80
CA ARG A 205 -2.82 4.91 19.06
C ARG A 205 -3.93 5.62 18.28
N ASP A 206 -4.83 4.87 17.63
CA ASP A 206 -5.95 5.46 16.91
C ASP A 206 -6.87 6.26 17.82
N GLN A 207 -7.22 5.68 18.98
CA GLN A 207 -8.03 6.38 20.00
C GLN A 207 -7.36 7.63 20.52
N LYS A 208 -6.05 7.57 20.79
CA LYS A 208 -5.27 8.70 21.29
C LYS A 208 -5.13 9.83 20.27
N ASP A 209 -4.83 9.48 19.02
CA ASP A 209 -4.50 10.45 17.98
C ASP A 209 -5.74 10.99 17.25
N ASN A 210 -6.90 10.34 17.42
CA ASN A 210 -8.16 10.69 16.76
C ASN A 210 -8.02 10.91 15.25
N ASN A 211 -7.56 9.86 14.54
CA ASN A 211 -7.31 9.92 13.08
C ASN A 211 -8.53 10.38 12.28
N LYS A 212 -9.76 10.07 12.75
CA LYS A 212 -10.98 10.56 12.14
C LYS A 212 -11.04 12.09 12.11
N GLN A 213 -10.76 12.75 13.23
CA GLN A 213 -10.77 14.20 13.32
C GLN A 213 -9.66 14.83 12.48
N ILE A 214 -8.48 14.20 12.43
CA ILE A 214 -7.39 14.64 11.53
C ILE A 214 -7.86 14.59 10.08
N TYR A 215 -8.46 13.50 9.66
CA TYR A 215 -8.99 13.32 8.30
C TYR A 215 -10.04 14.37 7.95
N GLU A 216 -10.98 14.66 8.87
CA GLU A 216 -12.03 15.67 8.68
C GLU A 216 -11.45 17.09 8.62
N ASN A 217 -10.44 17.41 9.45
CA ASN A 217 -9.82 18.74 9.46
C ASN A 217 -8.89 19.02 8.27
N LYS A 218 -8.45 17.98 7.55
CA LYS A 218 -7.48 18.08 6.45
C LYS A 218 -8.10 18.06 5.04
N VAL A 219 -9.35 18.51 4.94
CA VAL A 219 -10.08 18.56 3.65
C VAL A 219 -9.34 19.42 2.61
N GLU A 220 -8.82 20.59 3.00
CA GLU A 220 -8.13 21.50 2.06
C GLU A 220 -6.84 20.88 1.50
N GLU A 221 -6.08 20.14 2.32
CA GLU A 221 -4.88 19.45 1.84
C GLU A 221 -5.23 18.34 0.84
N ARG A 222 -6.33 17.60 1.11
CA ARG A 222 -6.82 16.57 0.21
C ARG A 222 -7.29 17.17 -1.13
N LEU A 223 -8.02 18.28 -1.10
CA LEU A 223 -8.43 19.01 -2.30
C LEU A 223 -7.23 19.58 -3.07
N SER A 224 -6.21 20.07 -2.38
CA SER A 224 -4.98 20.55 -3.02
C SER A 224 -4.25 19.41 -3.75
N GLN A 225 -4.18 18.22 -3.15
CA GLN A 225 -3.59 17.05 -3.81
C GLN A 225 -4.40 16.63 -5.05
N GLU A 226 -5.72 16.59 -4.92
CA GLU A 226 -6.65 16.30 -6.02
C GLU A 226 -6.47 17.29 -7.19
N THR A 227 -6.39 18.58 -6.88
CA THR A 227 -6.20 19.65 -7.89
C THR A 227 -4.92 19.45 -8.67
N LYS A 228 -3.79 19.19 -8.01
CA LYS A 228 -2.50 18.94 -8.68
C LYS A 228 -2.54 17.73 -9.62
N LEU A 229 -3.16 16.65 -9.19
CA LEU A 229 -3.34 15.46 -10.04
C LEU A 229 -4.24 15.76 -11.24
N LYS A 230 -5.31 16.52 -11.05
CA LYS A 230 -6.21 16.96 -12.13
C LYS A 230 -5.50 17.85 -13.14
N GLU A 231 -4.68 18.78 -12.69
CA GLU A 231 -3.84 19.63 -13.55
C GLU A 231 -2.87 18.78 -14.38
N TYR A 232 -2.22 17.80 -13.75
CA TYR A 232 -1.34 16.88 -14.48
C TYR A 232 -2.07 16.09 -15.55
N ILE A 233 -3.26 15.54 -15.24
CA ILE A 233 -4.10 14.80 -16.20
C ILE A 233 -4.46 15.69 -17.39
N ASN A 234 -4.93 16.91 -17.14
CA ASN A 234 -5.33 17.87 -18.20
C ASN A 234 -4.15 18.22 -19.10
N ASN A 235 -3.00 18.55 -18.52
CA ASN A 235 -1.77 18.86 -19.27
C ASN A 235 -1.23 17.67 -20.08
N PHE A 236 -1.57 16.43 -19.69
CA PHE A 236 -1.21 15.23 -20.44
C PHE A 236 -2.10 15.04 -21.68
N ILE A 237 -3.39 15.36 -21.56
CA ILE A 237 -4.38 15.21 -22.66
C ILE A 237 -4.17 16.27 -23.76
N GLU A 238 -3.67 17.46 -23.39
CA GLU A 238 -3.44 18.59 -24.32
C GLU A 238 -2.16 18.45 -25.17
N LYS A 239 -1.33 17.44 -24.90
CA LYS A 239 -0.10 17.12 -25.66
C LYS A 239 -0.31 16.04 -26.69
#